data_42a6ab3d6377df05f39906b867ce4d30
#
_entry.id   42a6ab3d6377df05f39906b867ce4d30
#
_cell.length_a   1.000
_cell.length_b   1.000
_cell.length_c   1.000
_cell.angle_alpha   90.00
_cell.angle_beta   90.00
_cell.angle_gamma   90.00
#
_symmetry.space_group_name_H-M   'P 1'
#
loop_
_entity.id
_entity.type
_entity.pdbx_description
1 polymer ?
#
loop_
_entity_poly.entity_id
_entity_poly.type
_entity_poly.pdbx_seq_one_letter_code
_entity_poly.pdbx_strand_id
1 'polypeptide(L)'
;MRSTRVPQHRETQPAEDFSATFTALGDLAYDGAQVSASVTDLDTGKTLVAIDERIVLPTASIGKILLLVEVSARLTERDFSGYGILDKTPRDSVGESGIWQHLQAPSLPVADLATLVGATSDNLATNVLLRQVGLDAVRARTESLGLLRTALLDLVRDSRGPDDAPQLSVGSTAELSWLFAALARGEIVDTLTSSRVLGWLSLNADMSMVASAFGLDPLSHRGTDHGVLLVNKTGSDAGVRSEAGVLRGPRAAVSYAASVQFNDSGLAARLRVLDALRVVGLDILEYVH
;
A
#
# COMPACT_ATOMS: atom_id res chain seq x y z
N MET A 1 -6.77 61.67 -12.13
CA MET A 1 -7.06 60.22 -12.00
C MET A 1 -5.83 59.52 -11.44
N ARG A 2 -5.85 59.16 -10.17
CA ARG A 2 -4.76 58.41 -9.54
C ARG A 2 -5.09 56.90 -9.64
N SER A 3 -4.26 56.15 -10.36
CA SER A 3 -4.33 54.72 -10.49
C SER A 3 -3.90 54.10 -9.17
N THR A 4 -4.83 53.45 -8.45
CA THR A 4 -4.56 52.60 -7.29
C THR A 4 -4.05 51.26 -7.78
N ARG A 5 -2.74 51.01 -7.67
CA ARG A 5 -2.17 49.68 -7.81
C ARG A 5 -2.66 48.80 -6.67
N VAL A 6 -3.41 47.75 -7.02
CA VAL A 6 -3.72 46.62 -6.11
C VAL A 6 -2.41 45.90 -5.82
N PRO A 7 -2.07 45.63 -4.52
CA PRO A 7 -0.91 44.83 -4.22
C PRO A 7 -1.15 43.39 -4.74
N GLN A 8 -0.27 42.92 -5.64
CA GLN A 8 -0.20 41.49 -5.94
C GLN A 8 0.27 40.80 -4.66
N HIS A 9 -0.58 40.00 -4.07
CA HIS A 9 -0.15 39.00 -3.11
C HIS A 9 0.89 38.13 -3.83
N ARG A 10 2.15 38.18 -3.39
CA ARG A 10 3.11 37.12 -3.64
C ARG A 10 2.53 35.89 -2.98
N GLU A 11 2.05 34.95 -3.78
CA GLU A 11 1.88 33.56 -3.33
C GLU A 11 3.27 33.14 -2.84
N THR A 12 3.41 33.04 -1.53
CA THR A 12 4.52 32.30 -0.92
C THR A 12 4.35 30.86 -1.39
N GLN A 13 5.25 30.39 -2.26
CA GLN A 13 5.36 28.95 -2.50
C GLN A 13 5.45 28.29 -1.13
N PRO A 14 4.57 27.33 -0.81
CA PRO A 14 4.71 26.55 0.41
C PRO A 14 6.12 25.96 0.39
N ALA A 15 6.80 26.04 1.52
CA ALA A 15 8.09 25.37 1.66
C ALA A 15 7.86 23.90 1.38
N GLU A 16 8.62 23.29 0.47
CA GLU A 16 8.68 21.83 0.24
C GLU A 16 9.34 21.19 1.47
N ASP A 17 8.67 21.26 2.61
CA ASP A 17 9.27 20.96 3.91
C ASP A 17 8.55 19.75 4.54
N PHE A 18 9.18 18.58 4.44
CA PHE A 18 8.77 17.38 5.15
C PHE A 18 9.37 17.30 6.57
N SER A 19 9.66 18.44 7.20
CA SER A 19 10.31 18.49 8.52
C SER A 19 9.47 17.85 9.62
N ALA A 20 8.14 17.93 9.55
CA ALA A 20 7.26 17.26 10.49
C ALA A 20 7.36 15.74 10.35
N THR A 21 7.43 15.20 9.14
CA THR A 21 7.68 13.79 8.85
C THR A 21 9.00 13.32 9.45
N PHE A 22 10.11 14.05 9.20
CA PHE A 22 11.43 13.70 9.75
C PHE A 22 11.43 13.71 11.28
N THR A 23 10.76 14.68 11.90
CA THR A 23 10.65 14.78 13.36
C THR A 23 9.83 13.61 13.93
N ALA A 24 8.62 13.37 13.41
CA ALA A 24 7.72 12.34 13.93
C ALA A 24 8.30 10.92 13.79
N LEU A 25 8.92 10.62 12.66
CA LEU A 25 9.57 9.31 12.45
C LEU A 25 10.87 9.21 13.24
N GLY A 26 11.62 10.30 13.39
CA GLY A 26 12.82 10.39 14.24
C GLY A 26 12.53 10.11 15.70
N ASP A 27 11.43 10.63 16.24
CA ASP A 27 10.99 10.38 17.61
C ASP A 27 10.65 8.89 17.83
N LEU A 28 9.98 8.26 16.87
CA LEU A 28 9.73 6.81 16.93
C LEU A 28 11.03 5.99 16.91
N ALA A 29 12.00 6.39 16.06
CA ALA A 29 13.29 5.72 16.00
C ALA A 29 14.08 5.89 17.30
N TYR A 30 14.04 7.09 17.89
CA TYR A 30 14.65 7.35 19.19
C TYR A 30 14.04 6.48 20.31
N ASP A 31 12.74 6.23 20.27
CA ASP A 31 12.02 5.34 21.18
C ASP A 31 12.26 3.84 20.87
N GLY A 32 13.11 3.51 19.90
CA GLY A 32 13.56 2.15 19.60
C GLY A 32 12.73 1.43 18.52
N ALA A 33 11.86 2.11 17.78
CA ALA A 33 11.22 1.54 16.60
C ALA A 33 12.18 1.54 15.40
N GLN A 34 12.04 0.56 14.51
CA GLN A 34 12.64 0.62 13.18
C GLN A 34 11.67 1.33 12.24
N VAL A 35 12.12 2.41 11.64
CA VAL A 35 11.31 3.23 10.74
C VAL A 35 11.95 3.29 9.36
N SER A 36 11.11 3.31 8.34
CA SER A 36 11.55 3.47 6.96
C SER A 36 10.49 4.26 6.20
N ALA A 37 10.89 5.25 5.41
CA ALA A 37 9.95 6.01 4.58
C ALA A 37 10.60 6.46 3.27
N SER A 38 9.83 6.46 2.20
CA SER A 38 10.19 6.97 0.88
C SER A 38 9.00 7.69 0.28
N VAL A 39 9.20 8.93 -0.18
CA VAL A 39 8.21 9.73 -0.91
C VAL A 39 8.87 10.28 -2.15
N THR A 40 8.26 10.06 -3.31
CA THR A 40 8.80 10.49 -4.60
C THR A 40 7.72 11.23 -5.39
N ASP A 41 8.05 12.40 -5.91
CA ASP A 41 7.21 13.13 -6.85
C ASP A 41 7.14 12.36 -8.18
N LEU A 42 5.92 12.07 -8.65
CA LEU A 42 5.71 11.24 -9.85
C LEU A 42 5.98 11.97 -11.15
N ASP A 43 5.83 13.29 -11.16
CA ASP A 43 5.97 14.10 -12.37
C ASP A 43 7.44 14.47 -12.64
N THR A 44 8.22 14.70 -11.58
CA THR A 44 9.64 15.08 -11.65
C THR A 44 10.62 13.94 -11.36
N GLY A 45 10.16 12.88 -10.67
CA GLY A 45 11.03 11.82 -10.15
C GLY A 45 11.87 12.25 -8.95
N LYS A 46 11.66 13.45 -8.39
CA LYS A 46 12.40 13.96 -7.23
C LYS A 46 12.04 13.16 -5.98
N THR A 47 13.04 12.68 -5.26
CA THR A 47 12.87 12.12 -3.92
C THR A 47 12.63 13.25 -2.93
N LEU A 48 11.50 13.22 -2.24
CA LEU A 48 11.07 14.21 -1.24
C LEU A 48 11.42 13.76 0.17
N VAL A 49 11.26 12.46 0.46
CA VAL A 49 11.63 11.81 1.72
C VAL A 49 12.40 10.54 1.44
N ALA A 50 13.50 10.35 2.14
CA ALA A 50 14.29 9.12 2.15
C ALA A 50 14.81 8.88 3.58
N ILE A 51 14.14 8.01 4.35
CA ILE A 51 14.52 7.62 5.71
C ILE A 51 14.72 6.12 5.71
N ASP A 52 15.95 5.67 5.87
CA ASP A 52 16.32 4.25 5.87
C ASP A 52 15.58 3.42 4.81
N GLU A 53 15.33 4.02 3.64
CA GLU A 53 14.40 3.55 2.61
C GLU A 53 14.79 2.18 2.02
N ARG A 54 16.05 1.76 2.23
CA ARG A 54 16.61 0.50 1.70
C ARG A 54 16.64 -0.63 2.70
N ILE A 55 16.33 -0.39 3.98
CA ILE A 55 16.23 -1.49 4.94
C ILE A 55 15.03 -2.36 4.62
N VAL A 56 15.11 -3.63 4.95
CA VAL A 56 14.04 -4.60 4.75
C VAL A 56 13.30 -4.77 6.06
N LEU A 57 12.02 -4.41 6.07
CA LEU A 57 11.14 -4.55 7.22
C LEU A 57 9.96 -5.49 6.88
N PRO A 58 9.32 -6.08 7.90
CA PRO A 58 8.02 -6.71 7.74
C PRO A 58 7.00 -5.71 7.20
N THR A 59 6.22 -6.12 6.21
CA THR A 59 5.23 -5.26 5.55
C THR A 59 3.81 -5.82 5.62
N ALA A 60 3.63 -6.95 6.29
CA ALA A 60 2.34 -7.61 6.49
C ALA A 60 1.54 -7.71 5.18
N SER A 61 0.31 -7.22 5.14
CA SER A 61 -0.57 -7.36 3.97
C SER A 61 -0.18 -6.52 2.75
N ILE A 62 0.87 -5.69 2.80
CA ILE A 62 1.34 -4.99 1.59
C ILE A 62 1.84 -5.98 0.54
N GLY A 63 2.49 -7.07 0.95
CA GLY A 63 2.97 -8.10 0.02
C GLY A 63 1.89 -8.72 -0.87
N LYS A 64 0.60 -8.61 -0.51
CA LYS A 64 -0.52 -9.06 -1.34
C LYS A 64 -0.61 -8.32 -2.69
N ILE A 65 0.01 -7.15 -2.82
CA ILE A 65 0.14 -6.45 -4.11
C ILE A 65 0.87 -7.33 -5.13
N LEU A 66 1.91 -8.05 -4.71
CA LEU A 66 2.68 -8.93 -5.58
C LEU A 66 1.82 -10.08 -6.13
N LEU A 67 0.94 -10.63 -5.30
CA LEU A 67 -0.07 -11.59 -5.75
C LEU A 67 -1.04 -10.96 -6.76
N LEU A 68 -1.54 -9.75 -6.50
CA LEU A 68 -2.44 -9.05 -7.43
C LEU A 68 -1.78 -8.77 -8.78
N VAL A 69 -0.48 -8.44 -8.78
CA VAL A 69 0.30 -8.26 -10.03
C VAL A 69 0.35 -9.57 -10.82
N GLU A 70 0.69 -10.70 -10.18
CA GLU A 70 0.75 -12.00 -10.85
C GLU A 70 -0.64 -12.45 -11.36
N VAL A 71 -1.68 -12.29 -10.54
CA VAL A 71 -3.07 -12.57 -10.96
C VAL A 71 -3.44 -11.73 -12.18
N SER A 72 -3.16 -10.43 -12.15
CA SER A 72 -3.48 -9.53 -13.26
C SER A 72 -2.69 -9.86 -14.53
N ALA A 73 -1.40 -10.20 -14.41
CA ALA A 73 -0.57 -10.62 -15.53
C ALA A 73 -1.16 -11.86 -16.22
N ARG A 74 -1.50 -12.90 -15.46
CA ARG A 74 -2.10 -14.13 -16.00
C ARG A 74 -3.45 -13.91 -16.66
N LEU A 75 -4.26 -12.98 -16.12
CA LEU A 75 -5.51 -12.59 -16.79
C LEU A 75 -5.25 -11.91 -18.13
N THR A 76 -4.18 -11.14 -18.26
CA THR A 76 -3.77 -10.50 -19.52
C THR A 76 -3.17 -11.52 -20.50
N GLU A 77 -2.33 -12.43 -20.02
CA GLU A 77 -1.72 -13.54 -20.77
C GLU A 77 -2.75 -14.61 -21.15
N ARG A 78 -3.97 -14.54 -20.61
CA ARG A 78 -5.08 -15.49 -20.80
C ARG A 78 -4.81 -16.90 -20.27
N ASP A 79 -3.93 -17.05 -19.30
CA ASP A 79 -3.66 -18.31 -18.64
C ASP A 79 -4.89 -18.82 -17.88
N PHE A 80 -5.71 -17.90 -17.36
CA PHE A 80 -7.01 -18.20 -16.77
C PHE A 80 -7.98 -17.04 -16.94
N SER A 81 -9.27 -17.30 -16.73
CA SER A 81 -10.33 -16.32 -16.86
C SER A 81 -10.62 -15.62 -15.55
N GLY A 82 -10.83 -14.31 -15.57
CA GLY A 82 -11.36 -13.56 -14.43
C GLY A 82 -12.75 -14.04 -13.96
N TYR A 83 -13.50 -14.70 -14.84
CA TYR A 83 -14.77 -15.35 -14.52
C TYR A 83 -14.61 -16.81 -14.03
N GLY A 84 -13.39 -17.35 -14.02
CA GLY A 84 -13.10 -18.66 -13.45
C GLY A 84 -13.51 -18.69 -11.97
N ILE A 85 -14.27 -19.70 -11.58
CA ILE A 85 -14.81 -19.85 -10.23
C ILE A 85 -13.83 -20.65 -9.38
N LEU A 86 -13.48 -20.13 -8.21
CA LEU A 86 -12.63 -20.80 -7.24
C LEU A 86 -13.40 -20.99 -5.91
N ASP A 87 -13.33 -22.22 -5.41
CA ASP A 87 -13.96 -22.60 -4.14
C ASP A 87 -13.04 -22.29 -2.96
N LYS A 88 -13.61 -21.84 -1.85
CA LYS A 88 -12.91 -21.85 -0.56
C LYS A 88 -12.88 -23.26 0.02
N THR A 89 -11.74 -23.67 0.52
CA THR A 89 -11.58 -24.98 1.17
C THR A 89 -11.13 -24.82 2.63
N PRO A 90 -11.30 -25.84 3.48
CA PRO A 90 -10.80 -25.80 4.86
C PRO A 90 -9.30 -25.48 4.98
N ARG A 91 -8.50 -25.80 3.94
CA ARG A 91 -7.05 -25.51 3.91
C ARG A 91 -6.75 -24.03 3.68
N ASP A 92 -7.68 -23.29 3.07
CA ASP A 92 -7.53 -21.85 2.82
C ASP A 92 -7.99 -21.03 4.03
N SER A 93 -8.69 -21.66 4.98
CA SER A 93 -9.35 -20.99 6.11
C SER A 93 -8.33 -20.27 6.98
N VAL A 94 -8.60 -19.01 7.22
CA VAL A 94 -7.79 -18.11 8.04
C VAL A 94 -8.69 -16.97 8.52
N GLY A 95 -8.43 -16.49 9.72
CA GLY A 95 -9.20 -15.42 10.35
C GLY A 95 -8.75 -14.00 9.97
N GLU A 96 -9.05 -13.08 10.85
CA GLU A 96 -8.71 -11.65 10.81
C GLU A 96 -9.30 -10.88 9.62
N SER A 97 -8.45 -10.32 8.74
CA SER A 97 -8.88 -9.39 7.70
C SER A 97 -9.72 -10.03 6.60
N GLY A 98 -10.72 -9.32 6.13
CA GLY A 98 -11.57 -9.71 5.00
C GLY A 98 -12.99 -10.07 5.39
N ILE A 99 -13.83 -10.13 4.39
CA ILE A 99 -15.28 -10.35 4.55
C ILE A 99 -15.75 -11.71 4.04
N TRP A 100 -14.99 -12.37 3.15
CA TRP A 100 -15.47 -13.62 2.52
C TRP A 100 -15.65 -14.75 3.52
N GLN A 101 -14.87 -14.80 4.58
CA GLN A 101 -15.04 -15.77 5.68
C GLN A 101 -16.44 -15.69 6.32
N HIS A 102 -17.09 -14.53 6.25
CA HIS A 102 -18.44 -14.27 6.80
C HIS A 102 -19.57 -14.45 5.78
N LEU A 103 -19.23 -14.58 4.49
CA LEU A 103 -20.21 -14.77 3.43
C LEU A 103 -20.57 -16.24 3.26
N GLN A 104 -21.83 -16.51 2.91
CA GLN A 104 -22.34 -17.88 2.64
C GLN A 104 -21.86 -18.41 1.26
N ALA A 105 -21.39 -17.53 0.36
CA ALA A 105 -20.90 -17.93 -0.95
C ALA A 105 -19.72 -18.91 -0.81
N PRO A 106 -19.83 -20.16 -1.28
CA PRO A 106 -18.78 -21.16 -1.17
C PRO A 106 -17.65 -20.93 -2.17
N SER A 107 -17.93 -20.19 -3.24
CA SER A 107 -17.02 -19.93 -4.36
C SER A 107 -17.24 -18.53 -4.92
N LEU A 108 -16.19 -17.95 -5.50
CA LEU A 108 -16.23 -16.65 -6.16
C LEU A 108 -15.39 -16.64 -7.44
N PRO A 109 -15.72 -15.76 -8.41
CA PRO A 109 -14.85 -15.49 -9.56
C PRO A 109 -13.47 -14.97 -9.15
N VAL A 110 -12.46 -15.30 -9.93
CA VAL A 110 -11.08 -14.80 -9.72
C VAL A 110 -11.04 -13.26 -9.59
N ALA A 111 -11.80 -12.56 -10.45
CA ALA A 111 -11.85 -11.10 -10.40
C ALA A 111 -12.42 -10.56 -9.08
N ASP A 112 -13.43 -11.23 -8.52
CA ASP A 112 -14.04 -10.85 -7.25
C ASP A 112 -13.09 -11.14 -6.07
N LEU A 113 -12.36 -12.26 -6.13
CA LEU A 113 -11.33 -12.58 -5.13
C LEU A 113 -10.21 -11.53 -5.14
N ALA A 114 -9.72 -11.13 -6.31
CA ALA A 114 -8.73 -10.06 -6.42
C ALA A 114 -9.27 -8.71 -5.91
N THR A 115 -10.54 -8.42 -6.17
CA THR A 115 -11.23 -7.25 -5.62
C THR A 115 -11.26 -7.28 -4.09
N LEU A 116 -11.61 -8.41 -3.48
CA LEU A 116 -11.61 -8.57 -2.02
C LEU A 116 -10.21 -8.39 -1.41
N VAL A 117 -9.17 -8.90 -2.07
CA VAL A 117 -7.78 -8.70 -1.64
C VAL A 117 -7.39 -7.23 -1.69
N GLY A 118 -7.75 -6.52 -2.76
CA GLY A 118 -7.47 -5.09 -2.92
C GLY A 118 -8.26 -4.22 -1.93
N ALA A 119 -9.57 -4.47 -1.81
CA ALA A 119 -10.50 -3.62 -1.07
C ALA A 119 -10.42 -3.81 0.46
N THR A 120 -10.39 -5.06 0.92
CA THR A 120 -10.50 -5.39 2.35
C THR A 120 -9.31 -6.19 2.86
N SER A 121 -8.27 -6.34 2.03
CA SER A 121 -7.11 -7.17 2.38
C SER A 121 -7.50 -8.61 2.75
N ASP A 122 -8.51 -9.18 2.12
CA ASP A 122 -9.14 -10.44 2.46
C ASP A 122 -8.14 -11.61 2.51
N ASN A 123 -7.98 -12.19 3.69
CA ASN A 123 -7.00 -13.25 3.95
C ASN A 123 -7.39 -14.56 3.26
N LEU A 124 -8.68 -14.92 3.34
CA LEU A 124 -9.19 -16.15 2.71
C LEU A 124 -9.08 -16.06 1.18
N ALA A 125 -9.47 -14.93 0.57
CA ALA A 125 -9.31 -14.69 -0.85
C ALA A 125 -7.83 -14.72 -1.28
N THR A 126 -6.93 -14.20 -0.44
CA THR A 126 -5.48 -14.28 -0.67
C THR A 126 -5.01 -15.72 -0.75
N ASN A 127 -5.37 -16.58 0.22
CA ASN A 127 -4.95 -17.98 0.24
C ASN A 127 -5.52 -18.77 -0.93
N VAL A 128 -6.79 -18.55 -1.29
CA VAL A 128 -7.42 -19.20 -2.47
C VAL A 128 -6.71 -18.79 -3.77
N LEU A 129 -6.39 -17.52 -3.95
CA LEU A 129 -5.63 -17.06 -5.12
C LEU A 129 -4.20 -17.62 -5.13
N LEU A 130 -3.51 -17.65 -3.97
CA LEU A 130 -2.17 -18.25 -3.86
C LEU A 130 -2.18 -19.75 -4.17
N ARG A 131 -3.21 -20.49 -3.77
CA ARG A 131 -3.40 -21.88 -4.15
C ARG A 131 -3.56 -22.04 -5.65
N GLN A 132 -4.20 -21.09 -6.34
CA GLN A 132 -4.41 -21.12 -7.78
C GLN A 132 -3.15 -20.75 -8.57
N VAL A 133 -2.43 -19.71 -8.18
CA VAL A 133 -1.28 -19.22 -8.97
C VAL A 133 0.05 -19.79 -8.51
N GLY A 134 0.17 -20.17 -7.24
CA GLY A 134 1.39 -20.64 -6.61
C GLY A 134 2.29 -19.50 -6.10
N LEU A 135 2.84 -19.68 -4.91
CA LEU A 135 3.75 -18.70 -4.29
C LEU A 135 5.03 -18.51 -5.10
N ASP A 136 5.56 -19.59 -5.69
CA ASP A 136 6.77 -19.53 -6.50
C ASP A 136 6.59 -18.68 -7.78
N ALA A 137 5.41 -18.71 -8.38
CA ALA A 137 5.12 -17.85 -9.53
C ALA A 137 5.07 -16.37 -9.12
N VAL A 138 4.48 -16.05 -7.95
CA VAL A 138 4.49 -14.69 -7.40
C VAL A 138 5.92 -14.21 -7.16
N ARG A 139 6.79 -15.07 -6.60
CA ARG A 139 8.21 -14.77 -6.38
C ARG A 139 8.96 -14.55 -7.68
N ALA A 140 8.79 -15.44 -8.66
CA ALA A 140 9.43 -15.31 -9.97
C ALA A 140 9.01 -14.01 -10.68
N ARG A 141 7.73 -13.63 -10.61
CA ARG A 141 7.25 -12.34 -11.13
C ARG A 141 7.89 -11.17 -10.40
N THR A 142 7.97 -11.22 -9.08
CA THR A 142 8.60 -10.20 -8.25
C THR A 142 10.06 -9.99 -8.62
N GLU A 143 10.81 -11.07 -8.78
CA GLU A 143 12.21 -11.04 -9.21
C GLU A 143 12.37 -10.48 -10.64
N SER A 144 11.46 -10.85 -11.55
CA SER A 144 11.47 -10.34 -12.93
C SER A 144 11.21 -8.82 -13.02
N LEU A 145 10.58 -8.25 -12.03
CA LEU A 145 10.38 -6.79 -11.89
C LEU A 145 11.61 -6.08 -11.28
N GLY A 146 12.65 -6.84 -10.88
CA GLY A 146 13.85 -6.29 -10.25
C GLY A 146 13.70 -5.95 -8.76
N LEU A 147 12.63 -6.41 -8.10
CA LEU A 147 12.43 -6.24 -6.67
C LEU A 147 13.28 -7.25 -5.91
N LEU A 148 14.33 -6.78 -5.25
CA LEU A 148 15.32 -7.64 -4.58
C LEU A 148 15.15 -7.64 -3.04
N ARG A 149 14.40 -6.69 -2.51
CA ARG A 149 14.18 -6.46 -1.08
C ARG A 149 12.72 -6.57 -0.67
N THR A 150 11.84 -6.81 -1.64
CA THR A 150 10.39 -6.90 -1.42
C THR A 150 9.91 -8.26 -1.90
N ALA A 151 9.22 -9.00 -1.03
CA ALA A 151 8.75 -10.34 -1.36
C ALA A 151 7.51 -10.73 -0.54
N LEU A 152 6.63 -11.53 -1.17
CA LEU A 152 5.62 -12.33 -0.48
C LEU A 152 6.26 -13.66 -0.09
N LEU A 153 6.34 -13.95 1.21
CA LEU A 153 7.13 -15.04 1.73
C LEU A 153 6.33 -16.32 1.98
N ASP A 154 5.03 -16.19 2.26
CA ASP A 154 4.20 -17.30 2.71
C ASP A 154 2.72 -17.07 2.40
N LEU A 155 1.91 -18.07 2.72
CA LEU A 155 0.47 -17.96 2.86
C LEU A 155 0.11 -17.09 4.08
N VAL A 156 -1.11 -16.55 4.09
CA VAL A 156 -1.65 -15.95 5.31
C VAL A 156 -1.95 -17.06 6.32
N ARG A 157 -1.52 -16.88 7.55
CA ARG A 157 -1.67 -17.85 8.64
C ARG A 157 -2.11 -17.17 9.93
N ASP A 158 -2.99 -17.82 10.69
CA ASP A 158 -3.40 -17.37 12.04
C ASP A 158 -2.28 -17.58 13.07
N SER A 159 -1.43 -18.59 12.85
CA SER A 159 -0.24 -18.87 13.64
C SER A 159 0.86 -19.46 12.77
N ARG A 160 2.12 -19.21 13.13
CA ARG A 160 3.29 -19.68 12.39
C ARG A 160 4.07 -20.68 13.22
N GLY A 161 4.39 -21.82 12.58
CA GLY A 161 5.26 -22.83 13.13
C GLY A 161 6.73 -22.60 12.77
N PRO A 162 7.63 -23.46 13.26
CA PRO A 162 9.08 -23.34 13.03
C PRO A 162 9.49 -23.50 11.55
N ASP A 163 8.67 -24.20 10.76
CA ASP A 163 8.93 -24.45 9.34
C ASP A 163 8.29 -23.38 8.42
N ASP A 164 7.46 -22.49 8.96
CA ASP A 164 6.82 -21.41 8.23
C ASP A 164 7.77 -20.21 8.11
N ALA A 165 7.58 -19.37 7.08
CA ALA A 165 8.27 -18.10 7.04
C ALA A 165 7.91 -17.24 8.26
N PRO A 166 8.84 -16.46 8.82
CA PRO A 166 8.60 -15.72 10.08
C PRO A 166 7.48 -14.68 9.94
N GLN A 167 7.16 -14.27 8.71
CA GLN A 167 6.14 -13.27 8.41
C GLN A 167 5.56 -13.45 7.00
N LEU A 168 4.43 -12.83 6.74
CA LEU A 168 3.75 -12.92 5.44
C LEU A 168 4.59 -12.32 4.31
N SER A 169 5.16 -11.15 4.54
CA SER A 169 5.92 -10.40 3.54
C SER A 169 6.94 -9.47 4.18
N VAL A 170 7.93 -9.11 3.37
CA VAL A 170 8.94 -8.10 3.67
C VAL A 170 9.02 -7.11 2.52
N GLY A 171 9.57 -5.93 2.80
CA GLY A 171 9.83 -4.93 1.76
C GLY A 171 10.70 -3.79 2.22
N SER A 172 11.30 -3.10 1.26
CA SER A 172 11.91 -1.79 1.46
C SER A 172 10.98 -0.69 0.96
N THR A 173 10.94 0.44 1.64
CA THR A 173 10.06 1.54 1.23
C THR A 173 10.47 2.16 -0.10
N ALA A 174 11.75 2.10 -0.47
CA ALA A 174 12.22 2.49 -1.79
C ALA A 174 11.58 1.64 -2.89
N GLU A 175 11.59 0.30 -2.76
CA GLU A 175 10.99 -0.58 -3.76
C GLU A 175 9.46 -0.50 -3.77
N LEU A 176 8.82 -0.35 -2.61
CA LEU A 176 7.37 -0.18 -2.52
C LEU A 176 6.89 1.13 -3.15
N SER A 177 7.58 2.26 -2.87
CA SER A 177 7.29 3.55 -3.52
C SER A 177 7.51 3.46 -5.03
N TRP A 178 8.62 2.83 -5.49
CA TRP A 178 8.88 2.58 -6.90
C TRP A 178 7.77 1.74 -7.54
N LEU A 179 7.32 0.65 -6.89
CA LEU A 179 6.26 -0.23 -7.40
C LEU A 179 4.96 0.54 -7.64
N PHE A 180 4.55 1.38 -6.69
CA PHE A 180 3.36 2.22 -6.85
C PHE A 180 3.54 3.28 -7.94
N ALA A 181 4.72 3.89 -8.06
CA ALA A 181 5.04 4.81 -9.15
C ALA A 181 4.95 4.12 -10.52
N ALA A 182 5.54 2.93 -10.65
CA ALA A 182 5.51 2.15 -11.87
C ALA A 182 4.09 1.67 -12.23
N LEU A 183 3.29 1.26 -11.23
CA LEU A 183 1.87 0.96 -11.43
C LEU A 183 1.11 2.19 -11.98
N ALA A 184 1.33 3.36 -11.37
CA ALA A 184 0.68 4.61 -11.79
C ALA A 184 1.05 5.04 -13.22
N ARG A 185 2.25 4.67 -13.69
CA ARG A 185 2.71 4.91 -15.06
C ARG A 185 2.33 3.80 -16.05
N GLY A 186 1.73 2.70 -15.58
CA GLY A 186 1.37 1.57 -16.45
C GLY A 186 2.55 0.68 -16.86
N GLU A 187 3.63 0.66 -16.09
CA GLU A 187 4.91 0.02 -16.41
C GLU A 187 5.09 -1.36 -15.76
N ILE A 188 4.19 -1.77 -14.87
CA ILE A 188 4.26 -3.10 -14.22
C ILE A 188 3.67 -4.15 -15.14
N VAL A 189 4.52 -4.99 -15.73
CA VAL A 189 4.23 -5.99 -16.78
C VAL A 189 3.74 -5.31 -18.06
N ASP A 190 2.56 -4.73 -18.03
CA ASP A 190 1.93 -3.94 -19.10
C ASP A 190 0.89 -2.96 -18.53
N THR A 191 0.39 -2.07 -19.40
CA THR A 191 -0.58 -1.03 -18.99
C THR A 191 -1.90 -1.63 -18.47
N LEU A 192 -2.37 -2.75 -19.06
CA LEU A 192 -3.62 -3.39 -18.65
C LEU A 192 -3.47 -4.06 -17.28
N THR A 193 -2.35 -4.74 -17.04
CA THR A 193 -1.99 -5.35 -15.76
C THR A 193 -1.92 -4.28 -14.67
N SER A 194 -1.19 -3.21 -14.91
CA SER A 194 -1.04 -2.08 -13.98
C SER A 194 -2.39 -1.43 -13.65
N SER A 195 -3.19 -1.12 -14.68
CA SER A 195 -4.51 -0.48 -14.52
C SER A 195 -5.48 -1.35 -13.71
N ARG A 196 -5.46 -2.66 -13.92
CA ARG A 196 -6.32 -3.59 -13.18
C ARG A 196 -5.92 -3.67 -11.70
N VAL A 197 -4.61 -3.75 -11.41
CA VAL A 197 -4.11 -3.73 -10.03
C VAL A 197 -4.49 -2.43 -9.33
N LEU A 198 -4.28 -1.27 -9.96
CA LEU A 198 -4.72 0.02 -9.43
C LEU A 198 -6.23 0.08 -9.20
N GLY A 199 -7.02 -0.50 -10.12
CA GLY A 199 -8.47 -0.58 -9.99
C GLY A 199 -8.91 -1.37 -8.75
N TRP A 200 -8.24 -2.47 -8.41
CA TRP A 200 -8.51 -3.22 -7.18
C TRP A 200 -8.06 -2.46 -5.92
N LEU A 201 -6.88 -1.85 -5.96
CA LEU A 201 -6.33 -1.10 -4.82
C LEU A 201 -7.06 0.21 -4.55
N SER A 202 -7.68 0.83 -5.57
CA SER A 202 -8.50 2.04 -5.40
C SER A 202 -9.78 1.80 -4.57
N LEU A 203 -10.08 0.55 -4.25
CA LEU A 203 -11.18 0.14 -3.39
C LEU A 203 -10.76 -0.05 -1.93
N ASN A 204 -9.48 0.13 -1.60
CA ASN A 204 -8.99 -0.14 -0.25
C ASN A 204 -9.72 0.70 0.80
N ALA A 205 -10.41 0.03 1.73
CA ALA A 205 -11.18 0.68 2.77
C ALA A 205 -10.36 1.04 4.02
N ASP A 206 -9.11 0.56 4.13
CA ASP A 206 -8.25 0.87 5.28
C ASP A 206 -7.47 2.18 5.04
N MET A 207 -7.92 3.22 5.72
CA MET A 207 -7.29 4.55 5.74
C MET A 207 -6.80 4.92 7.14
N SER A 208 -6.34 3.95 7.92
CA SER A 208 -6.00 4.15 9.33
C SER A 208 -4.60 4.72 9.58
N MET A 209 -3.74 4.82 8.55
CA MET A 209 -2.33 5.20 8.67
C MET A 209 -2.03 6.54 7.97
N VAL A 210 -1.19 6.53 6.93
CA VAL A 210 -0.84 7.73 6.13
C VAL A 210 -2.11 8.35 5.54
N ALA A 211 -2.96 7.53 4.95
CA ALA A 211 -4.22 7.97 4.33
C ALA A 211 -5.22 8.62 5.30
N SER A 212 -5.07 8.42 6.61
CA SER A 212 -5.93 9.06 7.62
C SER A 212 -5.86 10.59 7.60
N ALA A 213 -4.80 11.16 7.01
CA ALA A 213 -4.62 12.60 6.87
C ALA A 213 -5.41 13.20 5.69
N PHE A 214 -5.85 12.40 4.73
CA PHE A 214 -6.38 12.91 3.46
C PHE A 214 -7.86 13.31 3.51
N GLY A 215 -8.54 13.01 4.62
CA GLY A 215 -9.96 13.39 4.81
C GLY A 215 -10.95 12.69 3.88
N LEU A 216 -10.54 11.58 3.26
CA LEU A 216 -11.36 10.82 2.32
C LEU A 216 -12.33 9.88 3.05
N ASP A 217 -13.51 9.63 2.45
CA ASP A 217 -14.43 8.60 2.93
C ASP A 217 -13.91 7.20 2.53
N PRO A 218 -13.60 6.31 3.50
CA PRO A 218 -13.09 4.97 3.22
C PRO A 218 -13.96 4.13 2.27
N LEU A 219 -15.26 4.40 2.23
CA LEU A 219 -16.21 3.64 1.41
C LEU A 219 -16.54 4.31 0.07
N SER A 220 -16.15 5.58 -0.14
CA SER A 220 -16.55 6.37 -1.30
C SER A 220 -15.47 7.34 -1.79
N HIS A 221 -14.22 6.86 -1.96
CA HIS A 221 -13.09 7.70 -2.38
C HIS A 221 -12.53 7.39 -3.77
N ARG A 222 -13.18 6.51 -4.54
CA ARG A 222 -12.72 6.14 -5.90
C ARG A 222 -12.80 7.27 -6.93
N GLY A 223 -13.69 8.22 -6.72
CA GLY A 223 -13.77 9.45 -7.48
C GLY A 223 -12.84 10.50 -6.88
N THR A 224 -12.51 11.52 -7.66
CA THR A 224 -11.84 12.70 -7.10
C THR A 224 -12.79 13.41 -6.15
N ASP A 225 -12.42 13.42 -4.87
CA ASP A 225 -13.05 14.25 -3.86
C ASP A 225 -12.08 15.38 -3.51
N HIS A 226 -12.54 16.63 -3.59
CA HIS A 226 -11.70 17.82 -3.42
C HIS A 226 -10.43 17.84 -4.28
N GLY A 227 -10.44 17.19 -5.46
CA GLY A 227 -9.30 17.10 -6.37
C GLY A 227 -8.23 16.05 -5.97
N VAL A 228 -8.46 15.29 -4.91
CA VAL A 228 -7.53 14.26 -4.42
C VAL A 228 -7.97 12.87 -4.90
N LEU A 229 -7.02 12.08 -5.39
CA LEU A 229 -7.21 10.69 -5.78
C LEU A 229 -6.17 9.81 -5.08
N LEU A 230 -6.64 8.82 -4.33
CA LEU A 230 -5.82 7.88 -3.58
C LEU A 230 -5.91 6.47 -4.16
N VAL A 231 -4.76 5.80 -4.25
CA VAL A 231 -4.65 4.35 -4.40
C VAL A 231 -3.60 3.87 -3.40
N ASN A 232 -3.98 3.02 -2.46
CA ASN A 232 -3.07 2.56 -1.42
C ASN A 232 -3.27 1.10 -1.04
N LYS A 233 -2.30 0.58 -0.29
CA LYS A 233 -2.38 -0.70 0.41
C LYS A 233 -1.77 -0.56 1.79
N THR A 234 -2.47 -1.05 2.80
CA THR A 234 -2.00 -1.12 4.18
C THR A 234 -1.54 -2.53 4.55
N GLY A 235 -0.70 -2.59 5.56
CA GLY A 235 -0.25 -3.82 6.21
C GLY A 235 -0.16 -3.62 7.71
N SER A 236 -0.89 -4.45 8.45
CA SER A 236 -0.93 -4.45 9.91
C SER A 236 -0.64 -5.84 10.45
N ASP A 237 0.22 -5.91 11.44
CA ASP A 237 0.51 -7.12 12.21
C ASP A 237 0.95 -6.70 13.62
N ALA A 238 1.18 -7.65 14.52
CA ALA A 238 1.74 -7.39 15.84
C ALA A 238 3.10 -6.66 15.68
N GLY A 239 3.19 -5.42 16.21
CA GLY A 239 4.39 -4.60 16.08
C GLY A 239 4.75 -4.13 14.67
N VAL A 240 3.84 -4.19 13.70
CA VAL A 240 4.05 -3.74 12.32
C VAL A 240 2.91 -2.84 11.86
N ARG A 241 3.26 -1.67 11.32
CA ARG A 241 2.35 -0.80 10.56
C ARG A 241 3.07 -0.32 9.31
N SER A 242 2.46 -0.55 8.17
CA SER A 242 3.04 -0.19 6.88
C SER A 242 1.94 0.25 5.92
N GLU A 243 2.19 1.30 5.16
CA GLU A 243 1.32 1.76 4.07
C GLU A 243 2.17 2.19 2.89
N ALA A 244 1.71 1.85 1.69
CA ALA A 244 2.28 2.33 0.44
C ALA A 244 1.15 2.72 -0.52
N GLY A 245 1.41 3.73 -1.37
CA GLY A 245 0.36 4.23 -2.25
C GLY A 245 0.82 5.31 -3.22
N VAL A 246 -0.16 5.81 -3.95
CA VAL A 246 -0.09 7.01 -4.79
C VAL A 246 -1.16 7.98 -4.32
N LEU A 247 -0.80 9.22 -4.09
CA LEU A 247 -1.72 10.33 -3.91
C LEU A 247 -1.53 11.33 -5.04
N ARG A 248 -2.59 11.65 -5.76
CA ARG A 248 -2.64 12.71 -6.76
C ARG A 248 -3.54 13.82 -6.26
N GLY A 249 -3.02 15.02 -6.20
CA GLY A 249 -3.76 16.25 -5.88
C GLY A 249 -3.79 17.21 -7.04
N PRO A 250 -4.33 18.43 -6.82
CA PRO A 250 -4.42 19.46 -7.84
C PRO A 250 -3.06 19.97 -8.32
N ARG A 251 -2.04 19.97 -7.44
CA ARG A 251 -0.73 20.57 -7.70
C ARG A 251 0.32 19.57 -8.15
N ALA A 252 0.32 18.36 -7.54
CA ALA A 252 1.32 17.34 -7.80
C ALA A 252 0.75 15.94 -7.56
N ALA A 253 1.54 14.92 -7.92
CA ALA A 253 1.27 13.54 -7.56
C ALA A 253 2.52 12.92 -6.95
N VAL A 254 2.35 12.09 -5.94
CA VAL A 254 3.44 11.37 -5.28
C VAL A 254 3.17 9.88 -5.20
N SER A 255 4.23 9.07 -5.24
CA SER A 255 4.24 7.73 -4.69
C SER A 255 4.89 7.76 -3.32
N TYR A 256 4.38 6.95 -2.41
CA TYR A 256 4.90 6.90 -1.04
C TYR A 256 4.89 5.50 -0.48
N ALA A 257 5.78 5.24 0.46
CA ALA A 257 5.74 4.09 1.34
C ALA A 257 6.31 4.49 2.71
N ALA A 258 5.67 4.04 3.77
CA ALA A 258 6.12 4.20 5.14
C ALA A 258 5.91 2.91 5.91
N SER A 259 6.91 2.44 6.64
CA SER A 259 6.89 1.21 7.42
C SER A 259 7.51 1.43 8.79
N VAL A 260 6.84 0.95 9.82
CA VAL A 260 7.29 1.02 11.21
C VAL A 260 7.19 -0.37 11.83
N GLN A 261 8.32 -0.86 12.36
CA GLN A 261 8.36 -2.05 13.20
C GLN A 261 8.70 -1.63 14.64
N PHE A 262 7.90 -2.08 15.60
CA PHE A 262 8.00 -1.69 17.01
C PHE A 262 7.72 -2.88 17.94
N ASN A 263 8.39 -2.92 19.09
CA ASN A 263 8.33 -4.07 20.01
C ASN A 263 7.15 -3.97 20.99
N ASP A 264 6.79 -2.76 21.43
CA ASP A 264 5.66 -2.56 22.34
C ASP A 264 4.35 -2.54 21.55
N SER A 265 3.61 -3.64 21.57
CA SER A 265 2.29 -3.76 20.92
C SER A 265 1.13 -3.14 21.73
N GLY A 266 1.42 -2.51 22.88
CA GLY A 266 0.42 -1.82 23.70
C GLY A 266 -0.28 -0.69 22.96
N LEU A 267 -1.49 -0.35 23.45
CA LEU A 267 -2.33 0.65 22.80
C LEU A 267 -1.63 2.02 22.62
N ALA A 268 -0.91 2.47 23.67
CA ALA A 268 -0.23 3.77 23.62
C ALA A 268 0.86 3.83 22.54
N ALA A 269 1.70 2.78 22.41
CA ALA A 269 2.72 2.71 21.40
C ALA A 269 2.11 2.62 19.99
N ARG A 270 1.05 1.83 19.82
CA ARG A 270 0.33 1.74 18.56
C ARG A 270 -0.26 3.07 18.12
N LEU A 271 -0.87 3.84 19.04
CA LEU A 271 -1.42 5.16 18.74
C LEU A 271 -0.33 6.15 18.33
N ARG A 272 0.81 6.18 19.01
CA ARG A 272 1.97 7.01 18.61
C ARG A 272 2.45 6.69 17.19
N VAL A 273 2.51 5.40 16.83
CA VAL A 273 2.89 4.98 15.47
C VAL A 273 1.86 5.47 14.44
N LEU A 274 0.57 5.32 14.72
CA LEU A 274 -0.49 5.79 13.81
C LEU A 274 -0.47 7.32 13.68
N ASP A 275 -0.23 8.06 14.77
CA ASP A 275 -0.11 9.51 14.76
C ASP A 275 1.09 9.97 13.91
N ALA A 276 2.24 9.29 14.03
CA ALA A 276 3.42 9.60 13.23
C ALA A 276 3.17 9.33 11.72
N LEU A 277 2.52 8.20 11.39
CA LEU A 277 2.15 7.91 9.99
C LEU A 277 1.13 8.94 9.45
N ARG A 278 0.22 9.42 10.28
CA ARG A 278 -0.68 10.50 9.90
C ARG A 278 0.07 11.81 9.63
N VAL A 279 1.12 12.12 10.36
CA VAL A 279 1.97 13.30 10.10
C VAL A 279 2.63 13.18 8.72
N VAL A 280 3.15 12.00 8.35
CA VAL A 280 3.64 11.77 6.98
C VAL A 280 2.57 12.11 5.94
N GLY A 281 1.32 11.68 6.19
CA GLY A 281 0.19 11.98 5.31
C GLY A 281 -0.13 13.48 5.22
N LEU A 282 0.00 14.23 6.32
CA LEU A 282 -0.24 15.69 6.32
C LEU A 282 0.78 16.42 5.44
N ASP A 283 2.07 16.10 5.57
CA ASP A 283 3.12 16.71 4.73
C ASP A 283 2.91 16.34 3.24
N ILE A 284 2.52 15.08 2.95
CA ILE A 284 2.17 14.64 1.58
C ILE A 284 0.96 15.43 1.05
N LEU A 285 -0.11 15.57 1.85
CA LEU A 285 -1.31 16.31 1.45
C LEU A 285 -0.99 17.78 1.15
N GLU A 286 -0.19 18.43 2.02
CA GLU A 286 0.27 19.81 1.81
C GLU A 286 1.07 19.95 0.52
N TYR A 287 1.90 18.95 0.19
CA TYR A 287 2.70 18.96 -1.04
C TYR A 287 1.85 18.89 -2.31
N VAL A 288 0.80 18.05 -2.32
CA VAL A 288 0.00 17.76 -3.52
C VAL A 288 -1.20 18.70 -3.69
N HIS A 289 -1.61 19.40 -2.62
CA HIS A 289 -2.78 20.28 -2.60
C HIS A 289 -2.41 21.75 -2.59
#